data_4c1e6f17cb5a142865dd4b64f33c145e
#
_entry.id   4c1e6f17cb5a142865dd4b64f33c145e
#
_cell.length_a   1.000
_cell.length_b   1.000
_cell.length_c   1.000
_cell.angle_alpha   90.00
_cell.angle_beta   90.00
_cell.angle_gamma   90.00
#
_symmetry.space_group_name_H-M   'P 1'
#
loop_
_entity.id
_entity.type
_entity.pdbx_description
1 polymer ?
#
loop_
_entity_poly.entity_id
_entity_poly.type
_entity_poly.pdbx_seq_one_letter_code
_entity_poly.pdbx_strand_id
1 'polypeptide(L)'
;MQVFVPYPSPIDVARAMSNDKLRLRKQILECDQILKAISGESKAWKNHPIVKMFLKHSSWLLFYRDCLQYFQEGDIAWAQDRSDYADELYRPPFLTDDFCDQHKRRLYTKSPTLYPQFASYGTSEENWYMVDGQIVKYINGKRI
;
A
#
# COMPACT_ATOMS: atom_id res chain seq x y z
N MET A 1 10.75 -1.09 -4.19
CA MET A 1 9.71 -0.22 -3.61
C MET A 1 8.36 -0.89 -3.72
N GLN A 2 7.59 -0.89 -2.64
CA GLN A 2 6.29 -1.55 -2.60
C GLN A 2 5.37 -0.83 -1.61
N VAL A 3 4.14 -0.58 -2.03
CA VAL A 3 3.06 -0.13 -1.13
C VAL A 3 2.14 -1.31 -0.88
N PHE A 4 2.01 -1.70 0.37
CA PHE A 4 1.19 -2.85 0.76
C PHE A 4 -0.24 -2.41 1.03
N VAL A 5 -1.18 -3.02 0.33
CA VAL A 5 -2.62 -2.73 0.47
C VAL A 5 -3.36 -4.05 0.71
N PRO A 6 -3.26 -4.63 1.92
CA PRO A 6 -3.93 -5.91 2.23
C PRO A 6 -5.45 -5.79 2.31
N TYR A 7 -5.98 -4.57 2.41
CA TYR A 7 -7.40 -4.29 2.41
C TYR A 7 -7.70 -3.09 1.51
N PRO A 8 -8.87 -3.01 0.89
CA PRO A 8 -9.22 -1.86 0.05
C PRO A 8 -9.33 -0.54 0.83
N SER A 9 -9.64 -0.61 2.13
CA SER A 9 -9.76 0.58 2.98
C SER A 9 -8.40 0.97 3.58
N PRO A 10 -7.92 2.22 3.37
CA PRO A 10 -6.67 2.68 3.98
C PRO A 10 -6.66 2.61 5.50
N ILE A 11 -7.81 2.80 6.16
CA ILE A 11 -7.92 2.72 7.61
C ILE A 11 -7.68 1.29 8.09
N ASP A 12 -8.24 0.30 7.41
CA ASP A 12 -8.02 -1.12 7.72
C ASP A 12 -6.57 -1.52 7.53
N VAL A 13 -5.91 -0.97 6.48
CA VAL A 13 -4.47 -1.17 6.27
C VAL A 13 -3.68 -0.61 7.45
N ALA A 14 -3.97 0.62 7.87
CA ALA A 14 -3.28 1.25 8.98
C ALA A 14 -3.45 0.46 10.28
N ARG A 15 -4.66 -0.04 10.55
CA ARG A 15 -4.90 -0.91 11.71
C ARG A 15 -4.09 -2.18 11.64
N ALA A 16 -4.02 -2.83 10.48
CA ALA A 16 -3.24 -4.05 10.30
C ALA A 16 -1.76 -3.83 10.55
N MET A 17 -1.25 -2.65 10.22
CA MET A 17 0.17 -2.28 10.38
C MET A 17 0.47 -1.61 11.72
N SER A 18 -0.52 -1.38 12.58
CA SER A 18 -0.37 -0.54 13.78
C SER A 18 0.75 -1.02 14.72
N ASN A 19 1.00 -2.33 14.78
CA ASN A 19 2.06 -2.90 15.62
C ASN A 19 3.40 -3.04 14.90
N ASP A 20 3.44 -2.77 13.61
CA ASP A 20 4.66 -2.84 12.77
C ASP A 20 5.16 -1.42 12.50
N LYS A 21 5.75 -0.81 13.52
CA LYS A 21 6.18 0.60 13.46
C LYS A 21 7.21 0.86 12.37
N LEU A 22 8.11 -0.09 12.15
CA LEU A 22 9.11 0.04 11.08
C LEU A 22 8.44 0.07 9.71
N ARG A 23 7.45 -0.81 9.49
CA ARG A 23 6.70 -0.85 8.23
C ARG A 23 5.89 0.41 8.01
N LEU A 24 5.21 0.92 9.04
CA LEU A 24 4.48 2.19 8.94
C LEU A 24 5.38 3.31 8.45
N ARG A 25 6.56 3.46 9.06
CA ARG A 25 7.52 4.49 8.69
C ARG A 25 8.00 4.33 7.24
N LYS A 26 8.33 3.11 6.85
CA LYS A 26 8.76 2.82 5.49
C LYS A 26 7.68 3.09 4.47
N GLN A 27 6.44 2.74 4.76
CA GLN A 27 5.32 2.95 3.85
C GLN A 27 5.02 4.43 3.66
N ILE A 28 5.07 5.23 4.72
CA ILE A 28 4.90 6.69 4.63
C ILE A 28 5.98 7.28 3.70
N LEU A 29 7.23 6.89 3.90
CA LEU A 29 8.34 7.36 3.07
C LEU A 29 8.16 6.97 1.61
N GLU A 30 7.78 5.73 1.35
CA GLU A 30 7.56 5.25 -0.02
C GLU A 30 6.40 5.98 -0.69
N CYS A 31 5.32 6.24 0.03
CA CYS A 31 4.21 7.04 -0.50
C CYS A 31 4.66 8.45 -0.87
N ASP A 32 5.47 9.09 -0.03
CA ASP A 32 6.00 10.43 -0.31
C ASP A 32 6.87 10.42 -1.58
N GLN A 33 7.70 9.40 -1.75
CA GLN A 33 8.53 9.24 -2.94
C GLN A 33 7.69 9.05 -4.21
N ILE A 34 6.64 8.24 -4.14
CA ILE A 34 5.74 8.01 -5.26
C ILE A 34 4.99 9.29 -5.63
N LEU A 35 4.46 10.00 -4.64
CA LEU A 35 3.73 11.25 -4.86
C LEU A 35 4.63 12.32 -5.48
N LYS A 36 5.88 12.44 -5.07
CA LYS A 36 6.85 13.35 -5.68
C LYS A 36 7.16 12.97 -7.12
N ALA A 37 7.26 11.67 -7.42
CA ALA A 37 7.47 11.21 -8.79
C ALA A 37 6.26 11.52 -9.68
N ILE A 38 5.03 11.34 -9.16
CA ILE A 38 3.81 11.64 -9.90
C ILE A 38 3.68 13.13 -10.20
N SER A 39 4.02 14.00 -9.23
CA SER A 39 3.90 15.45 -9.36
C SER A 39 5.00 16.06 -10.23
N GLY A 40 6.06 15.31 -10.54
CA GLY A 40 7.21 15.80 -11.29
C GLY A 40 8.28 16.48 -10.43
N GLU A 41 8.10 16.57 -9.12
CA GLU A 41 9.12 17.12 -8.22
C GLU A 41 10.40 16.29 -8.20
N SER A 42 10.28 14.98 -8.43
CA SER A 42 11.40 14.06 -8.47
C SER A 42 11.35 13.26 -9.76
N LYS A 43 12.52 13.07 -10.39
CA LYS A 43 12.67 12.19 -11.55
C LYS A 43 13.00 10.75 -11.13
N ALA A 44 13.36 10.55 -9.85
CA ALA A 44 13.62 9.23 -9.31
C ALA A 44 12.33 8.41 -9.34
N TRP A 45 12.45 7.13 -9.67
CA TRP A 45 11.36 6.17 -9.65
C TRP A 45 10.25 6.39 -10.68
N LYS A 46 10.32 7.42 -11.55
CA LYS A 46 9.21 7.73 -12.47
C LYS A 46 8.83 6.58 -13.40
N ASN A 47 9.76 5.67 -13.69
CA ASN A 47 9.52 4.50 -14.53
C ASN A 47 9.24 3.22 -13.73
N HIS A 48 9.24 3.31 -12.40
CA HIS A 48 8.96 2.15 -11.55
C HIS A 48 7.48 1.76 -11.67
N PRO A 49 7.16 0.45 -11.71
CA PRO A 49 5.77 -0.01 -11.84
C PRO A 49 4.83 0.56 -10.79
N ILE A 50 5.31 0.78 -9.55
CA ILE A 50 4.48 1.32 -8.47
C ILE A 50 4.03 2.75 -8.76
N VAL A 51 4.89 3.57 -9.37
CA VAL A 51 4.54 4.94 -9.77
C VAL A 51 3.51 4.91 -10.89
N LYS A 52 3.70 4.05 -11.88
CA LYS A 52 2.73 3.88 -12.98
C LYS A 52 1.37 3.41 -12.46
N MET A 53 1.36 2.51 -11.48
CA MET A 53 0.14 1.98 -10.89
C MET A 53 -0.70 3.08 -10.22
N PHE A 54 -0.06 4.02 -9.50
CA PHE A 54 -0.74 5.08 -8.77
C PHE A 54 -0.86 6.40 -9.54
N LEU A 55 -0.41 6.44 -10.80
CA LEU A 55 -0.33 7.69 -11.57
C LEU A 55 -1.65 8.45 -11.63
N LYS A 56 -2.77 7.74 -11.72
CA LYS A 56 -4.12 8.32 -11.77
C LYS A 56 -4.86 8.22 -10.43
N HIS A 57 -4.16 7.83 -9.37
CA HIS A 57 -4.75 7.55 -8.06
C HIS A 57 -4.01 8.26 -6.93
N SER A 58 -3.41 9.42 -7.22
CA SER A 58 -2.62 10.17 -6.25
C SER A 58 -3.44 10.63 -5.04
N SER A 59 -4.70 11.00 -5.23
CA SER A 59 -5.56 11.41 -4.12
C SER A 59 -5.83 10.27 -3.15
N TRP A 60 -6.08 9.07 -3.67
CA TRP A 60 -6.24 7.88 -2.85
C TRP A 60 -4.96 7.54 -2.11
N LEU A 61 -3.82 7.62 -2.79
CA LEU A 61 -2.52 7.32 -2.18
C LEU A 61 -2.17 8.32 -1.08
N LEU A 62 -2.49 9.60 -1.28
CA LEU A 62 -2.30 10.62 -0.25
C LEU A 62 -3.14 10.33 0.99
N PHE A 63 -4.40 9.94 0.81
CA PHE A 63 -5.26 9.56 1.92
C PHE A 63 -4.71 8.31 2.64
N TYR A 64 -4.27 7.31 1.90
CA TYR A 64 -3.60 6.12 2.45
C TYR A 64 -2.39 6.53 3.31
N ARG A 65 -1.53 7.38 2.77
CA ARG A 65 -0.34 7.88 3.46
C ARG A 65 -0.73 8.59 4.77
N ASP A 66 -1.75 9.44 4.72
CA ASP A 66 -2.19 10.21 5.89
C ASP A 66 -2.78 9.29 6.97
N CYS A 67 -3.52 8.26 6.59
CA CYS A 67 -4.01 7.26 7.53
C CYS A 67 -2.86 6.58 8.29
N LEU A 68 -1.81 6.19 7.57
CA LEU A 68 -0.64 5.57 8.19
C LEU A 68 0.03 6.53 9.17
N GLN A 69 0.18 7.80 8.79
CA GLN A 69 0.82 8.80 9.64
C GLN A 69 0.03 9.05 10.91
N TYR A 70 -1.28 9.21 10.83
CA TYR A 70 -2.11 9.45 12.01
C TYR A 70 -2.15 8.24 12.94
N PHE A 71 -2.11 7.03 12.40
CA PHE A 71 -1.97 5.82 13.22
C PHE A 71 -0.60 5.75 13.89
N GLN A 72 0.47 6.15 13.19
CA GLN A 72 1.81 6.22 13.77
C GLN A 72 1.87 7.21 14.93
N GLU A 73 1.17 8.34 14.82
CA GLU A 73 1.11 9.39 15.84
C GLU A 73 0.11 9.06 16.97
N GLY A 74 -0.69 8.00 16.83
CA GLY A 74 -1.71 7.62 17.78
C GLY A 74 -3.03 8.37 17.64
N ASP A 75 -3.21 9.17 16.59
CA ASP A 75 -4.45 9.92 16.35
C ASP A 75 -5.41 9.11 15.47
N ILE A 76 -5.97 8.06 16.09
CA ILE A 76 -6.90 7.15 15.41
C ILE A 76 -8.22 7.85 15.08
N ALA A 77 -8.64 8.81 15.91
CA ALA A 77 -9.91 9.51 15.74
C ALA A 77 -9.98 10.25 14.40
N TRP A 78 -8.87 10.85 13.96
CA TRP A 78 -8.81 11.51 12.66
C TRP A 78 -9.18 10.56 11.52
N ALA A 79 -8.60 9.36 11.52
CA ALA A 79 -8.83 8.36 10.50
C ALA A 79 -10.26 7.82 10.55
N GLN A 80 -10.79 7.59 11.75
CA GLN A 80 -12.15 7.10 11.93
C GLN A 80 -13.20 8.10 11.44
N ASP A 81 -13.00 9.38 11.74
CA ASP A 81 -13.91 10.45 11.30
C ASP A 81 -13.93 10.61 9.78
N ARG A 82 -12.91 10.12 9.09
CA ARG A 82 -12.78 10.20 7.63
C ARG A 82 -13.01 8.88 6.91
N SER A 83 -13.52 7.87 7.62
CA SER A 83 -13.78 6.56 7.00
C SER A 83 -14.75 6.67 5.81
N ASP A 84 -15.82 7.47 5.95
CA ASP A 84 -16.78 7.70 4.88
C ASP A 84 -16.16 8.46 3.71
N TYR A 85 -15.25 9.38 4.01
CA TYR A 85 -14.52 10.15 2.99
C TYR A 85 -13.64 9.22 2.13
N ALA A 86 -13.04 8.20 2.74
CA ALA A 86 -12.25 7.22 1.99
C ALA A 86 -13.10 6.45 0.97
N ASP A 87 -14.36 6.17 1.31
CA ASP A 87 -15.30 5.50 0.41
C ASP A 87 -15.77 6.43 -0.71
N GLU A 88 -15.80 7.75 -0.47
CA GLU A 88 -16.12 8.77 -1.47
C GLU A 88 -14.97 8.99 -2.46
N LEU A 89 -13.72 8.78 -2.03
CA LEU A 89 -12.58 8.82 -2.93
C LEU A 89 -12.67 7.65 -3.91
N TYR A 90 -12.36 7.93 -5.16
CA TYR A 90 -12.35 6.88 -6.16
C TYR A 90 -11.37 5.79 -5.78
N ARG A 91 -11.91 4.61 -5.45
CA ARG A 91 -11.12 3.44 -5.11
C ARG A 91 -10.42 2.92 -6.38
N PRO A 92 -9.09 2.74 -6.35
CA PRO A 92 -8.41 2.15 -7.51
C PRO A 92 -9.01 0.78 -7.86
N PRO A 93 -9.37 0.55 -9.13
CA PRO A 93 -10.04 -0.70 -9.53
C PRO A 93 -9.16 -1.93 -9.41
N PHE A 94 -7.83 -1.75 -9.30
CA PHE A 94 -6.91 -2.88 -9.11
C PHE A 94 -6.95 -3.45 -7.68
N LEU A 95 -7.63 -2.81 -6.72
CA LEU A 95 -7.76 -3.31 -5.35
C LEU A 95 -8.82 -4.40 -5.27
N THR A 96 -8.62 -5.47 -6.02
CA THR A 96 -9.43 -6.68 -5.99
C THR A 96 -9.04 -7.57 -4.80
N ASP A 97 -9.87 -8.56 -4.48
CA ASP A 97 -9.57 -9.50 -3.40
C ASP A 97 -8.24 -10.23 -3.66
N ASP A 98 -8.01 -10.70 -4.89
CA ASP A 98 -6.76 -11.40 -5.23
C ASP A 98 -5.53 -10.51 -5.04
N PHE A 99 -5.62 -9.24 -5.44
CA PHE A 99 -4.52 -8.30 -5.29
C PHE A 99 -4.23 -8.01 -3.83
N CYS A 100 -5.27 -7.78 -3.04
CA CYS A 100 -5.14 -7.55 -1.60
C CYS A 100 -4.64 -8.80 -0.87
N ASP A 101 -5.11 -9.99 -1.24
CA ASP A 101 -4.65 -11.25 -0.66
C ASP A 101 -3.16 -11.50 -0.92
N GLN A 102 -2.67 -11.09 -2.10
CA GLN A 102 -1.24 -11.16 -2.40
C GLN A 102 -0.42 -10.28 -1.44
N HIS A 103 -0.92 -9.12 -1.10
CA HIS A 103 -0.26 -8.23 -0.13
C HIS A 103 -0.30 -8.81 1.29
N LYS A 104 -1.36 -9.52 1.65
CA LYS A 104 -1.42 -10.25 2.93
C LYS A 104 -0.32 -11.31 2.99
N ARG A 105 -0.12 -12.08 1.92
CA ARG A 105 0.95 -13.08 1.82
C ARG A 105 2.32 -12.44 1.97
N ARG A 106 2.54 -11.30 1.31
CA ARG A 106 3.81 -10.58 1.38
C ARG A 106 4.11 -10.08 2.78
N LEU A 107 3.15 -9.49 3.46
CA LEU A 107 3.32 -9.01 4.83
C LEU A 107 3.60 -10.18 5.78
N TYR A 108 2.86 -11.26 5.66
CA TYR A 108 3.10 -12.46 6.46
C TYR A 108 4.49 -13.04 6.20
N THR A 109 4.91 -13.11 4.93
CA THR A 109 6.25 -13.60 4.56
C THR A 109 7.36 -12.76 5.20
N LYS A 110 7.18 -11.44 5.24
CA LYS A 110 8.18 -10.53 5.82
C LYS A 110 8.22 -10.58 7.35
N SER A 111 7.06 -10.75 8.01
CA SER A 111 6.95 -10.71 9.47
C SER A 111 5.82 -11.60 9.96
N PRO A 112 6.03 -12.92 10.03
CA PRO A 112 4.97 -13.82 10.48
C PRO A 112 4.45 -13.52 11.89
N THR A 113 5.32 -13.02 12.77
CA THR A 113 4.95 -12.71 14.16
C THR A 113 4.08 -11.46 14.26
N LEU A 114 4.24 -10.48 13.35
CA LEU A 114 3.46 -9.25 13.36
C LEU A 114 2.15 -9.37 12.58
N TYR A 115 2.05 -10.36 11.69
CA TYR A 115 0.87 -10.56 10.84
C TYR A 115 0.31 -11.98 10.94
N PRO A 116 0.10 -12.51 12.18
CA PRO A 116 -0.40 -13.89 12.33
C PRO A 116 -1.80 -14.06 11.75
N GLN A 117 -2.58 -12.99 11.64
CA GLN A 117 -3.92 -12.99 11.05
C GLN A 117 -3.90 -13.34 9.56
N PHE A 118 -2.75 -13.23 8.90
CA PHE A 118 -2.62 -13.55 7.47
C PHE A 118 -2.01 -14.93 7.21
N ALA A 119 -1.79 -15.74 8.24
CA ALA A 119 -1.14 -17.04 8.12
C ALA A 119 -1.87 -17.98 7.14
N SER A 120 -3.22 -17.95 7.13
CA SER A 120 -4.02 -18.80 6.27
C SER A 120 -3.89 -18.51 4.77
N TYR A 121 -3.38 -17.31 4.41
CA TYR A 121 -3.19 -16.94 3.01
C TYR A 121 -1.93 -17.53 2.40
N GLY A 122 -0.99 -18.00 3.23
CA GLY A 122 0.28 -18.59 2.78
C GLY A 122 1.38 -17.54 2.65
N THR A 123 2.45 -17.92 1.94
CA THR A 123 3.63 -17.08 1.73
C THR A 123 3.83 -16.78 0.25
N SER A 124 4.54 -15.68 -0.05
CA SER A 124 4.92 -15.35 -1.41
C SER A 124 6.09 -14.38 -1.43
N GLU A 125 6.98 -14.56 -2.40
CA GLU A 125 8.07 -13.63 -2.71
C GLU A 125 7.72 -12.69 -3.87
N GLU A 126 6.54 -12.85 -4.48
CA GLU A 126 6.15 -12.05 -5.63
C GLU A 126 5.59 -10.70 -5.21
N ASN A 127 6.10 -9.63 -5.80
CA ASN A 127 5.50 -8.31 -5.75
C ASN A 127 4.65 -8.10 -7.00
N TRP A 128 3.39 -7.75 -6.82
CA TRP A 128 2.45 -7.53 -7.91
C TRP A 128 2.20 -6.04 -8.10
N TYR A 129 2.17 -5.62 -9.36
CA TYR A 129 1.81 -4.25 -9.74
C TYR A 129 0.78 -4.30 -10.86
N MET A 130 -0.08 -3.29 -10.92
CA MET A 130 -1.03 -3.13 -12.03
C MET A 130 -0.47 -2.08 -12.98
N VAL A 131 -0.13 -2.48 -14.19
CA VAL A 131 0.42 -1.60 -15.22
C VAL A 131 -0.37 -1.81 -16.50
N ASP A 132 -0.94 -0.73 -17.05
CA ASP A 132 -1.73 -0.77 -18.29
C ASP A 132 -2.85 -1.82 -18.26
N GLY A 133 -3.53 -1.94 -17.10
CA GLY A 133 -4.65 -2.86 -16.93
C GLY A 133 -4.25 -4.32 -16.72
N GLN A 134 -2.96 -4.62 -16.57
CA GLN A 134 -2.45 -5.97 -16.40
C GLN A 134 -1.61 -6.09 -15.13
N ILE A 135 -1.70 -7.24 -14.47
CA ILE A 135 -0.84 -7.56 -13.33
C ILE A 135 0.53 -7.95 -13.86
N VAL A 136 1.56 -7.24 -13.41
CA VAL A 136 2.97 -7.60 -13.65
C VAL A 136 3.57 -8.04 -12.33
N LYS A 137 4.42 -9.06 -12.38
CA LYS A 137 4.98 -9.72 -11.20
C LYS A 137 6.48 -9.60 -11.18
N TYR A 138 7.04 -9.34 -10.00
CA TYR A 138 8.48 -9.18 -9.79
C TYR A 138 8.92 -10.01 -8.60
N ILE A 139 10.11 -10.59 -8.67
CA ILE A 139 10.81 -11.19 -7.54
C ILE A 139 12.19 -10.55 -7.46
N ASN A 140 12.54 -10.02 -6.27
CA ASN A 140 13.82 -9.37 -6.03
C ASN A 140 14.15 -8.28 -7.08
N GLY A 141 13.14 -7.49 -7.46
CA GLY A 141 13.30 -6.41 -8.41
C GLY A 141 13.37 -6.83 -9.87
N LYS A 142 13.21 -8.11 -10.17
CA LYS A 142 13.24 -8.63 -11.55
C LYS A 142 11.85 -9.13 -11.95
N ARG A 143 11.40 -8.69 -13.12
CA ARG A 143 10.13 -9.15 -13.69
C ARG A 143 10.20 -10.62 -14.04
N ILE A 144 9.16 -11.37 -13.67
CA ILE A 144 9.00 -12.78 -14.00
C ILE A 144 7.90 -13.02 -15.02
#